data_2b0633076bd2000012c19d3a8c28c0f1
#
_entry.id   2b0633076bd2000012c19d3a8c28c0f1
#
_cell.length_a   1.000
_cell.length_b   1.000
_cell.length_c   1.000
_cell.angle_alpha   90.00
_cell.angle_beta   90.00
_cell.angle_gamma   90.00
#
_symmetry.space_group_name_H-M   'P 1'
#
loop_
_entity.id
_entity.type
_entity.pdbx_description
1 polymer ?
#
loop_
_entity_poly.entity_id
_entity_poly.type
_entity_poly.pdbx_seq_one_letter_code
_entity_poly.pdbx_strand_id
1 'polypeptide(L)'
;MELFNLMSESGHEQIMYWSDPEFGYRGIIAVHDTTLGPALGGTRFWTYEDAREATIDALRLSRGMTYKAAITGLNLGGGKSVIWGDNKQVDREMIFRAHGRAVESLGGRYITAEDVGTSPDDMEYVAMETEYVVGLHGRSGDPSPVTAYGVYQGIKASAAQRYGNDSLKDRHIAVQGLGHVGYCLCEDLAAEGAKLTVADIDPEAVSRVVEEFGATAVDPEAIYGVDADIFAPCALGAVVNDETVAQFSFDIIAGAANNVLAHSAVHGPALTEKGILYAPDYVINAGGLVNVYGEIHEWDAERSKKKAGEIYQTLLRIYELGETEGVGTYAAADRVAEDRIAQAHHLQRTW
;
A
#
# COMPACT_ATOMS: atom_id res chain seq x y z
N MET A 1 10.84 4.63 -27.50
CA MET A 1 10.97 4.73 -26.03
C MET A 1 12.38 4.34 -25.65
N GLU A 2 13.09 5.19 -24.98
CA GLU A 2 14.43 4.88 -24.47
C GLU A 2 14.28 4.13 -23.13
N LEU A 3 13.97 2.83 -23.23
CA LEU A 3 13.69 1.99 -22.07
C LEU A 3 14.84 1.98 -21.05
N PHE A 4 16.10 1.93 -21.53
CA PHE A 4 17.26 1.98 -20.65
C PHE A 4 17.37 3.28 -19.86
N ASN A 5 16.93 4.41 -20.43
CA ASN A 5 16.91 5.67 -19.69
C ASN A 5 15.89 5.61 -18.55
N LEU A 6 14.68 5.11 -18.82
CA LEU A 6 13.66 4.92 -17.78
C LEU A 6 14.14 4.00 -16.66
N MET A 7 14.81 2.88 -17.01
CA MET A 7 15.39 1.97 -16.02
C MET A 7 16.49 2.65 -15.19
N SER A 8 17.39 3.38 -15.85
CA SER A 8 18.51 4.05 -15.16
C SER A 8 18.05 5.19 -14.26
N GLU A 9 17.08 5.99 -14.71
CA GLU A 9 16.50 7.10 -13.94
C GLU A 9 15.79 6.64 -12.67
N SER A 10 15.16 5.47 -12.72
CA SER A 10 14.40 4.89 -11.61
C SER A 10 15.09 3.75 -10.87
N GLY A 11 16.30 3.36 -11.28
CA GLY A 11 17.14 2.39 -10.57
C GLY A 11 16.72 0.91 -10.72
N HIS A 12 16.03 0.55 -11.82
CA HIS A 12 15.54 -0.82 -12.01
C HIS A 12 16.61 -1.79 -12.43
N GLU A 13 16.63 -2.97 -11.83
CA GLU A 13 17.53 -4.06 -12.17
C GLU A 13 17.11 -4.80 -13.45
N GLN A 14 15.80 -5.02 -13.64
CA GLN A 14 15.31 -5.85 -14.74
C GLN A 14 13.88 -5.48 -15.16
N ILE A 15 13.64 -5.54 -16.47
CA ILE A 15 12.29 -5.55 -17.04
C ILE A 15 12.21 -6.72 -18.01
N MET A 16 11.15 -7.48 -17.93
CA MET A 16 10.85 -8.58 -18.81
C MET A 16 9.51 -8.35 -19.53
N TYR A 17 9.49 -8.57 -20.82
CA TYR A 17 8.29 -8.62 -21.66
C TYR A 17 8.04 -10.06 -22.07
N TRP A 18 6.81 -10.52 -21.90
CA TRP A 18 6.40 -11.84 -22.30
C TRP A 18 5.15 -11.75 -23.15
N SER A 19 5.09 -12.53 -24.23
CA SER A 19 3.93 -12.55 -25.12
C SER A 19 3.60 -13.99 -25.51
N ASP A 20 2.33 -14.33 -25.37
CA ASP A 20 1.76 -15.56 -25.92
C ASP A 20 0.55 -15.19 -26.77
N PRO A 21 0.73 -15.10 -28.11
CA PRO A 21 -0.34 -14.68 -29.02
C PRO A 21 -1.50 -15.68 -29.13
N GLU A 22 -1.27 -16.97 -28.82
CA GLU A 22 -2.31 -18.00 -28.87
C GLU A 22 -3.39 -17.75 -27.83
N PHE A 23 -2.97 -17.30 -26.63
CA PHE A 23 -3.88 -16.99 -25.52
C PHE A 23 -4.12 -15.49 -25.32
N GLY A 24 -3.58 -14.65 -26.20
CA GLY A 24 -3.71 -13.20 -26.11
C GLY A 24 -2.96 -12.58 -24.92
N TYR A 25 -2.02 -13.30 -24.30
CA TYR A 25 -1.26 -12.83 -23.16
C TYR A 25 -0.16 -11.84 -23.57
N ARG A 26 -0.12 -10.70 -22.90
CA ARG A 26 0.94 -9.69 -23.00
C ARG A 26 1.30 -9.27 -21.59
N GLY A 27 2.45 -9.68 -21.10
CA GLY A 27 2.93 -9.43 -19.74
C GLY A 27 4.18 -8.58 -19.70
N ILE A 28 4.27 -7.73 -18.68
CA ILE A 28 5.47 -6.97 -18.30
C ILE A 28 5.74 -7.27 -16.84
N ILE A 29 6.95 -7.70 -16.51
CA ILE A 29 7.40 -7.86 -15.13
C ILE A 29 8.58 -6.91 -14.91
N ALA A 30 8.45 -5.97 -13.99
CA ALA A 30 9.50 -5.07 -13.56
C ALA A 30 10.03 -5.49 -12.19
N VAL A 31 11.35 -5.70 -12.09
CA VAL A 31 12.09 -5.91 -10.86
C VAL A 31 12.88 -4.64 -10.58
N HIS A 32 12.56 -3.94 -9.49
CA HIS A 32 13.21 -2.68 -9.16
C HIS A 32 14.54 -2.94 -8.47
N ASP A 33 14.52 -3.55 -7.30
CA ASP A 33 15.70 -3.75 -6.46
C ASP A 33 15.54 -5.05 -5.66
N THR A 34 16.55 -5.92 -5.68
CA THR A 34 16.57 -7.20 -4.94
C THR A 34 17.62 -7.22 -3.82
N THR A 35 18.18 -6.08 -3.46
CA THR A 35 19.20 -5.96 -2.41
C THR A 35 18.74 -6.54 -1.07
N LEU A 36 17.48 -6.33 -0.70
CA LEU A 36 16.91 -6.84 0.55
C LEU A 36 16.38 -8.27 0.46
N GLY A 37 16.16 -8.79 -0.74
CA GLY A 37 15.60 -10.13 -0.97
C GLY A 37 14.84 -10.21 -2.31
N PRO A 38 14.12 -11.31 -2.55
CA PRO A 38 13.35 -11.47 -3.78
C PRO A 38 12.34 -10.33 -3.95
N ALA A 39 12.17 -9.88 -5.17
CA ALA A 39 11.21 -8.83 -5.50
C ALA A 39 9.79 -9.37 -5.30
N LEU A 40 8.94 -8.65 -4.58
CA LEU A 40 7.54 -8.99 -4.40
C LEU A 40 6.64 -7.88 -4.90
N GLY A 41 5.55 -8.25 -5.58
CA GLY A 41 4.50 -7.31 -5.99
C GLY A 41 3.40 -7.97 -6.79
N GLY A 42 2.20 -7.38 -6.72
CA GLY A 42 1.01 -7.94 -7.33
C GLY A 42 0.98 -7.82 -8.86
N THR A 43 0.15 -8.65 -9.47
CA THR A 43 -0.15 -8.65 -10.90
C THR A 43 -1.36 -7.78 -11.17
N ARG A 44 -1.17 -6.68 -11.89
CA ARG A 44 -2.27 -5.82 -12.36
C ARG A 44 -2.74 -6.28 -13.73
N PHE A 45 -4.03 -6.52 -13.89
CA PHE A 45 -4.62 -6.79 -15.19
C PHE A 45 -5.49 -5.61 -15.62
N TRP A 46 -5.00 -4.86 -16.62
CA TRP A 46 -5.60 -3.59 -16.99
C TRP A 46 -5.47 -3.28 -18.47
N THR A 47 -6.38 -2.42 -18.96
CA THR A 47 -6.33 -1.89 -20.33
C THR A 47 -5.50 -0.61 -20.33
N TYR A 48 -4.41 -0.58 -21.09
CA TYR A 48 -3.54 0.57 -21.28
C TYR A 48 -3.65 1.09 -22.71
N GLU A 49 -3.38 2.36 -22.93
CA GLU A 49 -3.41 2.96 -24.27
C GLU A 49 -2.28 2.36 -25.15
N ASP A 50 -1.09 2.19 -24.57
CA ASP A 50 0.06 1.65 -25.25
C ASP A 50 1.02 0.88 -24.31
N ALA A 51 2.04 0.24 -24.90
CA ALA A 51 3.05 -0.50 -24.14
C ALA A 51 3.92 0.43 -23.25
N ARG A 52 4.04 1.70 -23.59
CA ARG A 52 4.81 2.68 -22.82
C ARG A 52 4.10 2.99 -21.52
N GLU A 53 2.80 3.24 -21.56
CA GLU A 53 1.98 3.49 -20.37
C GLU A 53 2.04 2.28 -19.41
N ALA A 54 1.81 1.06 -19.94
CA ALA A 54 1.92 -0.18 -19.16
C ALA A 54 3.30 -0.37 -18.52
N THR A 55 4.37 -0.02 -19.24
CA THR A 55 5.75 -0.10 -18.74
C THR A 55 6.00 0.91 -17.62
N ILE A 56 5.59 2.16 -17.79
CA ILE A 56 5.75 3.21 -16.78
C ILE A 56 5.01 2.83 -15.49
N ASP A 57 3.80 2.26 -15.61
CA ASP A 57 3.04 1.80 -14.44
C ASP A 57 3.76 0.66 -13.71
N ALA A 58 4.27 -0.34 -14.43
CA ALA A 58 5.06 -1.43 -13.86
C ALA A 58 6.32 -0.92 -13.13
N LEU A 59 7.06 0.03 -13.75
CA LEU A 59 8.25 0.63 -13.13
C LEU A 59 7.90 1.41 -11.87
N ARG A 60 6.92 2.30 -11.94
CA ARG A 60 6.52 3.12 -10.79
C ARG A 60 6.06 2.27 -9.61
N LEU A 61 5.25 1.25 -9.88
CA LEU A 61 4.70 0.39 -8.84
C LEU A 61 5.74 -0.55 -8.24
N SER A 62 6.67 -1.10 -9.04
CA SER A 62 7.75 -1.95 -8.51
C SER A 62 8.72 -1.18 -7.62
N ARG A 63 9.04 0.09 -7.96
CA ARG A 63 9.81 0.97 -7.08
C ARG A 63 9.07 1.21 -5.76
N GLY A 64 7.79 1.50 -5.81
CA GLY A 64 6.95 1.67 -4.61
C GLY A 64 6.97 0.44 -3.70
N MET A 65 6.96 -0.77 -4.26
CA MET A 65 7.05 -2.01 -3.49
C MET A 65 8.41 -2.17 -2.79
N THR A 66 9.53 -1.77 -3.42
CA THR A 66 10.84 -1.77 -2.76
C THR A 66 10.84 -0.86 -1.53
N TYR A 67 10.35 0.38 -1.68
CA TYR A 67 10.30 1.34 -0.58
C TYR A 67 9.39 0.86 0.55
N LYS A 68 8.23 0.29 0.19
CA LYS A 68 7.30 -0.29 1.16
C LYS A 68 7.91 -1.46 1.94
N ALA A 69 8.61 -2.37 1.28
CA ALA A 69 9.31 -3.48 1.93
C ALA A 69 10.48 -2.97 2.80
N ALA A 70 11.25 -2.02 2.30
CA ALA A 70 12.38 -1.44 3.03
C ALA A 70 11.93 -0.75 4.31
N ILE A 71 10.92 0.13 4.24
CA ILE A 71 10.46 0.91 5.40
C ILE A 71 9.84 0.04 6.49
N THR A 72 9.21 -1.08 6.13
CA THR A 72 8.59 -2.02 7.07
C THR A 72 9.56 -3.04 7.67
N GLY A 73 10.83 -2.96 7.31
CA GLY A 73 11.85 -3.86 7.84
C GLY A 73 11.76 -5.29 7.31
N LEU A 74 11.13 -5.52 6.14
CA LEU A 74 11.02 -6.82 5.51
C LEU A 74 12.22 -7.12 4.61
N ASN A 75 12.60 -8.37 4.50
CA ASN A 75 13.68 -8.81 3.63
C ASN A 75 13.12 -9.20 2.25
N LEU A 76 12.57 -8.22 1.58
CA LEU A 76 12.01 -8.29 0.23
C LEU A 76 12.50 -7.13 -0.61
N GLY A 77 12.71 -7.39 -1.88
CA GLY A 77 12.80 -6.39 -2.92
C GLY A 77 11.43 -5.96 -3.44
N GLY A 78 11.41 -5.11 -4.44
CA GLY A 78 10.18 -4.66 -5.07
C GLY A 78 10.05 -5.09 -6.51
N GLY A 79 8.92 -5.69 -6.83
CA GLY A 79 8.54 -6.06 -8.18
C GLY A 79 7.11 -5.65 -8.48
N LYS A 80 6.76 -5.70 -9.74
CA LYS A 80 5.40 -5.51 -10.23
C LYS A 80 5.22 -6.20 -11.56
N SER A 81 4.10 -6.88 -11.73
CA SER A 81 3.70 -7.32 -13.05
C SER A 81 2.43 -6.64 -13.54
N VAL A 82 2.35 -6.52 -14.85
CA VAL A 82 1.21 -5.98 -15.58
C VAL A 82 0.85 -6.96 -16.67
N ILE A 83 -0.42 -7.35 -16.72
CA ILE A 83 -1.03 -8.02 -17.86
C ILE A 83 -1.82 -6.96 -18.62
N TRP A 84 -1.46 -6.73 -19.88
CA TRP A 84 -2.11 -5.73 -20.72
C TRP A 84 -3.22 -6.35 -21.54
N GLY A 85 -4.46 -6.11 -21.15
CA GLY A 85 -5.65 -6.67 -21.82
C GLY A 85 -6.94 -6.23 -21.16
N ASP A 86 -8.04 -6.79 -21.61
CA ASP A 86 -9.37 -6.57 -21.02
C ASP A 86 -9.54 -7.46 -19.78
N ASN A 87 -9.55 -6.86 -18.60
CA ASN A 87 -9.71 -7.56 -17.33
C ASN A 87 -11.15 -8.08 -17.07
N LYS A 88 -12.09 -7.80 -17.98
CA LYS A 88 -13.47 -8.29 -17.89
C LYS A 88 -13.70 -9.57 -18.68
N GLN A 89 -12.71 -10.06 -19.40
CA GLN A 89 -12.84 -11.30 -20.17
C GLN A 89 -13.07 -12.51 -19.25
N VAL A 90 -13.86 -13.46 -19.73
CA VAL A 90 -14.35 -14.59 -18.93
C VAL A 90 -13.35 -15.74 -18.87
N ASP A 91 -12.67 -16.04 -19.97
CA ASP A 91 -11.67 -17.12 -20.04
C ASP A 91 -10.31 -16.58 -19.62
N ARG A 92 -9.98 -16.80 -18.35
CA ARG A 92 -8.79 -16.25 -17.71
C ARG A 92 -7.70 -17.30 -17.46
N GLU A 93 -8.06 -18.58 -17.39
CA GLU A 93 -7.12 -19.66 -17.01
C GLU A 93 -5.82 -19.61 -17.84
N MET A 94 -5.94 -19.66 -19.17
CA MET A 94 -4.74 -19.75 -20.02
C MET A 94 -3.86 -18.49 -19.96
N ILE A 95 -4.46 -17.31 -19.75
CA ILE A 95 -3.73 -16.06 -19.56
C ILE A 95 -2.92 -16.10 -18.27
N PHE A 96 -3.53 -16.52 -17.16
CA PHE A 96 -2.84 -16.56 -15.87
C PHE A 96 -1.85 -17.73 -15.76
N ARG A 97 -2.08 -18.83 -16.45
CA ARG A 97 -1.07 -19.89 -16.60
C ARG A 97 0.13 -19.42 -17.44
N ALA A 98 -0.11 -18.69 -18.56
CA ALA A 98 0.98 -18.08 -19.31
C ALA A 98 1.76 -17.07 -18.45
N HIS A 99 1.06 -16.31 -17.58
CA HIS A 99 1.70 -15.43 -16.60
C HIS A 99 2.52 -16.24 -15.58
N GLY A 100 2.02 -17.35 -15.07
CA GLY A 100 2.75 -18.25 -14.17
C GLY A 100 4.07 -18.73 -14.76
N ARG A 101 4.09 -19.13 -16.04
CA ARG A 101 5.33 -19.49 -16.75
C ARG A 101 6.31 -18.32 -16.89
N ALA A 102 5.79 -17.12 -17.10
CA ALA A 102 6.62 -15.92 -17.14
C ALA A 102 7.27 -15.66 -15.75
N VAL A 103 6.52 -15.80 -14.66
CA VAL A 103 7.03 -15.70 -13.29
C VAL A 103 8.06 -16.79 -12.99
N GLU A 104 7.76 -18.06 -13.33
CA GLU A 104 8.68 -19.22 -13.14
C GLU A 104 10.02 -19.01 -13.82
N SER A 105 10.03 -18.40 -15.02
CA SER A 105 11.26 -18.12 -15.76
C SER A 105 12.24 -17.20 -15.03
N LEU A 106 11.80 -16.47 -14.01
CA LEU A 106 12.62 -15.62 -13.16
C LEU A 106 13.25 -16.37 -11.97
N GLY A 107 12.92 -17.67 -11.78
CA GLY A 107 13.56 -18.55 -10.82
C GLY A 107 13.54 -18.03 -9.39
N GLY A 108 12.42 -17.47 -8.93
CA GLY A 108 12.24 -16.94 -7.58
C GLY A 108 12.77 -15.53 -7.36
N ARG A 109 13.32 -14.89 -8.40
CA ARG A 109 13.72 -13.48 -8.30
C ARG A 109 12.53 -12.54 -8.13
N TYR A 110 11.36 -12.94 -8.62
CA TYR A 110 10.10 -12.24 -8.48
C TYR A 110 9.02 -13.19 -7.94
N ILE A 111 8.28 -12.72 -6.94
CA ILE A 111 7.12 -13.39 -6.36
C ILE A 111 5.90 -12.53 -6.67
N THR A 112 4.88 -13.14 -7.26
CA THR A 112 3.65 -12.44 -7.64
C THR A 112 2.55 -12.60 -6.60
N ALA A 113 1.58 -11.69 -6.63
CA ALA A 113 0.36 -11.69 -5.83
C ALA A 113 -0.81 -11.11 -6.63
N GLU A 114 -1.98 -11.06 -6.03
CA GLU A 114 -3.10 -10.31 -6.59
C GLU A 114 -2.88 -8.78 -6.56
N ASP A 115 -3.54 -8.06 -7.46
CA ASP A 115 -3.67 -6.60 -7.51
C ASP A 115 -4.93 -6.22 -8.30
N VAL A 116 -5.06 -4.97 -8.66
CA VAL A 116 -6.20 -4.45 -9.45
C VAL A 116 -6.43 -5.28 -10.71
N GLY A 117 -7.67 -5.74 -10.89
CA GLY A 117 -8.09 -6.52 -12.06
C GLY A 117 -7.78 -8.01 -11.98
N THR A 118 -7.22 -8.48 -10.85
CA THR A 118 -6.99 -9.90 -10.56
C THR A 118 -7.67 -10.32 -9.27
N SER A 119 -7.74 -11.61 -9.03
CA SER A 119 -8.40 -12.23 -7.89
C SER A 119 -7.57 -13.41 -7.34
N PRO A 120 -7.89 -13.92 -6.13
CA PRO A 120 -7.29 -15.16 -5.64
C PRO A 120 -7.47 -16.35 -6.58
N ASP A 121 -8.63 -16.46 -7.27
CA ASP A 121 -8.85 -17.53 -8.29
C ASP A 121 -7.84 -17.44 -9.44
N ASP A 122 -7.49 -16.23 -9.86
CA ASP A 122 -6.46 -16.02 -10.89
C ASP A 122 -5.08 -16.47 -10.40
N MET A 123 -4.78 -16.23 -9.11
CA MET A 123 -3.52 -16.68 -8.51
C MET A 123 -3.45 -18.20 -8.40
N GLU A 124 -4.57 -18.92 -8.24
CA GLU A 124 -4.60 -20.38 -8.31
C GLU A 124 -4.19 -20.88 -9.72
N TYR A 125 -4.59 -20.20 -10.80
CA TYR A 125 -4.09 -20.52 -12.14
C TYR A 125 -2.60 -20.24 -12.30
N VAL A 126 -2.09 -19.18 -11.73
CA VAL A 126 -0.65 -18.89 -11.69
C VAL A 126 0.11 -20.00 -10.94
N ALA A 127 -0.44 -20.46 -9.81
CA ALA A 127 0.15 -21.50 -8.98
C ALA A 127 0.25 -22.88 -9.67
N MET A 128 -0.51 -23.12 -10.74
CA MET A 128 -0.36 -24.33 -11.54
C MET A 128 0.98 -24.39 -12.29
N GLU A 129 1.64 -23.26 -12.50
CA GLU A 129 2.86 -23.14 -13.30
C GLU A 129 4.10 -22.68 -12.50
N THR A 130 3.92 -22.18 -11.27
CA THR A 130 5.03 -21.68 -10.43
C THR A 130 4.71 -21.75 -8.95
N GLU A 131 5.72 -21.90 -8.11
CA GLU A 131 5.62 -21.76 -6.65
C GLU A 131 5.80 -20.30 -6.17
N TYR A 132 6.24 -19.40 -7.06
CA TYR A 132 6.54 -17.99 -6.74
C TYR A 132 5.29 -17.11 -6.82
N VAL A 133 4.24 -17.52 -6.13
CA VAL A 133 2.94 -16.82 -6.04
C VAL A 133 2.41 -16.91 -4.61
N VAL A 134 1.76 -15.85 -4.17
CA VAL A 134 1.13 -15.72 -2.86
C VAL A 134 -0.29 -15.14 -2.99
N GLY A 135 -1.05 -15.16 -1.89
CA GLY A 135 -2.45 -14.73 -1.91
C GLY A 135 -3.39 -15.84 -2.42
N LEU A 136 -3.01 -17.10 -2.25
CA LEU A 136 -3.82 -18.27 -2.59
C LEU A 136 -4.91 -18.51 -1.53
N HIS A 137 -6.01 -19.14 -1.97
CA HIS A 137 -7.08 -19.50 -1.06
C HIS A 137 -6.60 -20.36 0.11
N GLY A 138 -7.06 -20.04 1.31
CA GLY A 138 -6.82 -20.84 2.52
C GLY A 138 -5.39 -20.74 3.10
N ARG A 139 -4.52 -19.86 2.60
CA ARG A 139 -3.17 -19.67 3.15
C ARG A 139 -3.12 -18.55 4.19
N SER A 140 -2.94 -17.29 3.78
CA SER A 140 -2.78 -16.17 4.75
C SER A 140 -4.10 -15.58 5.25
N GLY A 141 -5.22 -15.96 4.64
CA GLY A 141 -6.53 -15.37 4.94
C GLY A 141 -6.66 -13.90 4.49
N ASP A 142 -7.69 -13.23 4.99
CA ASP A 142 -7.92 -11.80 4.68
C ASP A 142 -6.82 -10.93 5.31
N PRO A 143 -6.05 -10.16 4.52
CA PRO A 143 -5.00 -9.27 5.04
C PRO A 143 -5.57 -8.03 5.74
N SER A 144 -6.88 -7.79 5.63
CA SER A 144 -7.50 -6.56 6.10
C SER A 144 -7.36 -6.32 7.60
N PRO A 145 -7.53 -7.33 8.50
CA PRO A 145 -7.35 -7.11 9.94
C PRO A 145 -5.89 -6.71 10.30
N VAL A 146 -4.89 -7.29 9.62
CA VAL A 146 -3.49 -6.95 9.86
C VAL A 146 -3.17 -5.55 9.32
N THR A 147 -3.75 -5.19 8.17
CA THR A 147 -3.62 -3.85 7.58
C THR A 147 -4.26 -2.81 8.47
N ALA A 148 -5.51 -3.03 8.91
CA ALA A 148 -6.24 -2.13 9.81
C ALA A 148 -5.49 -1.91 11.12
N TYR A 149 -4.96 -2.97 11.72
CA TYR A 149 -4.15 -2.86 12.94
C TYR A 149 -2.87 -2.03 12.71
N GLY A 150 -2.20 -2.19 11.58
CA GLY A 150 -1.05 -1.35 11.22
C GLY A 150 -1.44 0.13 11.10
N VAL A 151 -2.56 0.42 10.45
CA VAL A 151 -3.12 1.79 10.33
C VAL A 151 -3.50 2.35 11.71
N TYR A 152 -4.17 1.57 12.54
CA TYR A 152 -4.50 1.95 13.92
C TYR A 152 -3.24 2.34 14.72
N GLN A 153 -2.18 1.53 14.66
CA GLN A 153 -0.90 1.83 15.29
C GLN A 153 -0.24 3.09 14.71
N GLY A 154 -0.38 3.29 13.41
CA GLY A 154 0.10 4.50 12.74
C GLY A 154 -0.67 5.76 13.16
N ILE A 155 -1.98 5.68 13.35
CA ILE A 155 -2.80 6.77 13.90
C ILE A 155 -2.35 7.09 15.32
N LYS A 156 -2.08 6.09 16.15
CA LYS A 156 -1.55 6.28 17.52
C LYS A 156 -0.18 6.98 17.52
N ALA A 157 0.72 6.57 16.62
CA ALA A 157 2.02 7.23 16.47
C ALA A 157 1.88 8.70 16.06
N SER A 158 0.95 8.97 15.14
CA SER A 158 0.66 10.34 14.68
C SER A 158 0.05 11.19 15.81
N ALA A 159 -0.84 10.60 16.62
CA ALA A 159 -1.40 11.26 17.80
C ALA A 159 -0.33 11.54 18.86
N ALA A 160 0.60 10.59 19.11
CA ALA A 160 1.73 10.79 20.00
C ALA A 160 2.60 11.97 19.54
N GLN A 161 2.91 12.05 18.24
CA GLN A 161 3.69 13.16 17.66
C GLN A 161 2.95 14.49 17.75
N ARG A 162 1.66 14.52 17.42
CA ARG A 162 0.89 15.77 17.34
C ARG A 162 0.42 16.29 18.70
N TYR A 163 0.01 15.38 19.61
CA TYR A 163 -0.65 15.72 20.87
C TYR A 163 0.18 15.36 22.11
N GLY A 164 1.37 14.75 21.94
CA GLY A 164 2.24 14.35 23.05
C GLY A 164 1.78 13.09 23.81
N ASN A 165 0.73 12.42 23.34
CA ASN A 165 0.29 11.13 23.84
C ASN A 165 -0.43 10.36 22.73
N ASP A 166 -0.45 9.03 22.81
CA ASP A 166 -0.99 8.14 21.78
C ASP A 166 -2.45 7.71 22.02
N SER A 167 -3.12 8.26 23.05
CA SER A 167 -4.51 7.92 23.35
C SER A 167 -5.45 8.50 22.30
N LEU A 168 -6.29 7.64 21.74
CA LEU A 168 -7.36 8.02 20.82
C LEU A 168 -8.71 8.19 21.51
N LYS A 169 -8.77 7.96 22.84
CA LYS A 169 -9.99 8.17 23.62
C LYS A 169 -10.48 9.61 23.47
N ASP A 170 -11.75 9.76 23.17
CA ASP A 170 -12.46 11.04 22.90
C ASP A 170 -11.96 11.82 21.68
N ARG A 171 -10.97 11.34 20.92
CA ARG A 171 -10.56 11.91 19.65
C ARG A 171 -11.63 11.72 18.59
N HIS A 172 -11.86 12.74 17.78
CA HIS A 172 -12.78 12.69 16.67
C HIS A 172 -12.04 12.30 15.39
N ILE A 173 -12.44 11.17 14.80
CA ILE A 173 -11.78 10.60 13.61
C ILE A 173 -12.79 10.47 12.48
N ALA A 174 -12.49 11.09 11.34
CA ALA A 174 -13.27 11.01 10.12
C ALA A 174 -12.70 9.86 9.24
N VAL A 175 -13.46 8.79 9.04
CA VAL A 175 -13.04 7.63 8.24
C VAL A 175 -13.79 7.60 6.92
N GLN A 176 -13.05 7.65 5.81
CA GLN A 176 -13.57 7.55 4.45
C GLN A 176 -13.30 6.17 3.86
N GLY A 177 -14.36 5.44 3.54
CA GLY A 177 -14.27 4.08 3.04
C GLY A 177 -14.41 3.03 4.14
N LEU A 178 -15.45 2.21 4.04
CA LEU A 178 -15.86 1.21 5.03
C LEU A 178 -15.83 -0.22 4.47
N GLY A 179 -14.95 -0.45 3.48
CA GLY A 179 -14.60 -1.79 3.03
C GLY A 179 -13.92 -2.60 4.14
N HIS A 180 -13.36 -3.76 3.83
CA HIS A 180 -12.81 -4.67 4.85
C HIS A 180 -11.82 -3.99 5.80
N VAL A 181 -10.86 -3.20 5.27
CA VAL A 181 -9.86 -2.50 6.11
C VAL A 181 -10.51 -1.39 6.93
N GLY A 182 -11.36 -0.55 6.29
CA GLY A 182 -12.00 0.57 7.00
C GLY A 182 -12.93 0.12 8.11
N TYR A 183 -13.65 -0.98 7.90
CA TYR A 183 -14.49 -1.59 8.93
C TYR A 183 -13.67 -2.08 10.14
N CYS A 184 -12.60 -2.89 9.90
CA CYS A 184 -11.72 -3.34 10.98
C CYS A 184 -11.04 -2.17 11.71
N LEU A 185 -10.69 -1.10 10.98
CA LEU A 185 -10.14 0.10 11.60
C LEU A 185 -11.16 0.80 12.50
N CYS A 186 -12.42 0.93 12.07
CA CYS A 186 -13.50 1.48 12.91
C CYS A 186 -13.72 0.68 14.18
N GLU A 187 -13.62 -0.67 14.11
CA GLU A 187 -13.70 -1.55 15.28
C GLU A 187 -12.58 -1.24 16.29
N ASP A 188 -11.30 -1.20 15.85
CA ASP A 188 -10.16 -0.91 16.72
C ASP A 188 -10.27 0.52 17.33
N LEU A 189 -10.67 1.53 16.55
CA LEU A 189 -10.83 2.90 17.01
C LEU A 189 -11.98 3.06 18.02
N ALA A 190 -13.13 2.44 17.75
CA ALA A 190 -14.27 2.46 18.65
C ALA A 190 -13.96 1.75 19.97
N ALA A 191 -13.24 0.63 19.93
CA ALA A 191 -12.82 -0.10 21.12
C ALA A 191 -11.90 0.74 22.04
N GLU A 192 -11.10 1.66 21.49
CA GLU A 192 -10.30 2.62 22.28
C GLU A 192 -11.11 3.83 22.77
N GLY A 193 -12.34 4.00 22.30
CA GLY A 193 -13.24 5.09 22.71
C GLY A 193 -13.09 6.36 21.84
N ALA A 194 -12.66 6.26 20.62
CA ALA A 194 -12.69 7.34 19.64
C ALA A 194 -14.13 7.66 19.22
N LYS A 195 -14.39 8.91 18.83
CA LYS A 195 -15.63 9.34 18.19
C LYS A 195 -15.47 9.24 16.68
N LEU A 196 -16.37 8.56 16.00
CA LEU A 196 -16.26 8.29 14.57
C LEU A 196 -17.28 9.08 13.77
N THR A 197 -16.82 9.76 12.71
CA THR A 197 -17.65 10.20 11.59
C THR A 197 -17.21 9.41 10.36
N VAL A 198 -18.17 8.82 9.66
CA VAL A 198 -17.88 7.87 8.58
C VAL A 198 -18.59 8.22 7.28
N ALA A 199 -17.96 7.88 6.17
CA ALA A 199 -18.56 8.02 4.84
C ALA A 199 -18.13 6.85 3.94
N ASP A 200 -19.08 6.32 3.19
CA ASP A 200 -18.87 5.37 2.10
C ASP A 200 -19.96 5.56 1.04
N ILE A 201 -19.71 5.09 -0.18
CA ILE A 201 -20.70 5.05 -1.26
C ILE A 201 -21.70 3.89 -1.07
N ASP A 202 -21.34 2.89 -0.26
CA ASP A 202 -22.19 1.75 0.08
C ASP A 202 -22.99 2.04 1.36
N PRO A 203 -24.31 2.23 1.26
CA PRO A 203 -25.16 2.54 2.40
C PRO A 203 -25.28 1.38 3.40
N GLU A 204 -25.08 0.13 2.97
CA GLU A 204 -25.11 -1.04 3.87
C GLU A 204 -23.86 -1.05 4.76
N ALA A 205 -22.68 -0.76 4.18
CA ALA A 205 -21.46 -0.62 4.95
C ALA A 205 -21.54 0.52 5.97
N VAL A 206 -22.13 1.67 5.58
CA VAL A 206 -22.39 2.80 6.49
C VAL A 206 -23.31 2.40 7.63
N SER A 207 -24.48 1.80 7.32
CA SER A 207 -25.44 1.38 8.34
C SER A 207 -24.84 0.42 9.35
N ARG A 208 -24.06 -0.55 8.88
CA ARG A 208 -23.36 -1.51 9.73
C ARG A 208 -22.44 -0.84 10.74
N VAL A 209 -21.57 0.09 10.30
CA VAL A 209 -20.62 0.77 11.18
C VAL A 209 -21.31 1.72 12.15
N VAL A 210 -22.40 2.38 11.73
CA VAL A 210 -23.23 3.23 12.61
C VAL A 210 -23.89 2.39 13.71
N GLU A 211 -24.48 1.25 13.37
CA GLU A 211 -25.19 0.39 14.32
C GLU A 211 -24.25 -0.30 15.31
N GLU A 212 -23.10 -0.80 14.82
CA GLU A 212 -22.17 -1.56 15.63
C GLU A 212 -21.25 -0.69 16.50
N PHE A 213 -20.83 0.47 15.99
CA PHE A 213 -19.82 1.29 16.67
C PHE A 213 -20.33 2.68 17.09
N GLY A 214 -21.58 3.02 16.83
CA GLY A 214 -22.17 4.31 17.22
C GLY A 214 -21.59 5.51 16.44
N ALA A 215 -21.09 5.29 15.22
CA ALA A 215 -20.53 6.33 14.37
C ALA A 215 -21.62 7.29 13.85
N THR A 216 -21.20 8.49 13.47
CA THR A 216 -22.05 9.45 12.76
C THR A 216 -21.79 9.34 11.25
N ALA A 217 -22.83 9.14 10.44
CA ALA A 217 -22.70 9.08 9.00
C ALA A 217 -22.78 10.49 8.37
N VAL A 218 -22.00 10.71 7.33
CA VAL A 218 -22.08 11.90 6.46
C VAL A 218 -22.02 11.49 4.99
N ASP A 219 -22.43 12.39 4.10
CA ASP A 219 -22.27 12.15 2.66
C ASP A 219 -20.80 12.03 2.28
N PRO A 220 -20.44 11.20 1.27
CA PRO A 220 -19.06 10.97 0.86
C PRO A 220 -18.25 12.25 0.57
N GLU A 221 -18.88 13.25 -0.05
CA GLU A 221 -18.22 14.54 -0.35
C GLU A 221 -18.14 15.48 0.88
N ALA A 222 -19.00 15.29 1.87
CA ALA A 222 -18.99 16.11 3.07
C ALA A 222 -17.88 15.73 4.06
N ILE A 223 -17.28 14.55 3.92
CA ILE A 223 -16.25 14.05 4.84
C ILE A 223 -15.03 14.98 4.92
N TYR A 224 -14.67 15.64 3.82
CA TYR A 224 -13.51 16.52 3.73
C TYR A 224 -13.62 17.80 4.56
N GLY A 225 -14.86 18.24 4.85
CA GLY A 225 -15.16 19.44 5.65
C GLY A 225 -15.57 19.12 7.09
N VAL A 226 -15.46 17.88 7.54
CA VAL A 226 -15.78 17.50 8.93
C VAL A 226 -14.78 18.13 9.89
N ASP A 227 -15.27 18.75 10.96
CA ASP A 227 -14.45 19.24 12.05
C ASP A 227 -14.05 18.07 12.95
N ALA A 228 -12.92 17.42 12.62
CA ALA A 228 -12.39 16.28 13.32
C ALA A 228 -10.87 16.41 13.53
N ASP A 229 -10.35 15.72 14.53
CA ASP A 229 -8.91 15.71 14.84
C ASP A 229 -8.10 15.01 13.73
N ILE A 230 -8.61 13.89 13.22
CA ILE A 230 -7.90 12.98 12.32
C ILE A 230 -8.78 12.62 11.13
N PHE A 231 -8.21 12.68 9.93
CA PHE A 231 -8.81 12.12 8.72
C PHE A 231 -8.12 10.81 8.35
N ALA A 232 -8.89 9.73 8.24
CA ALA A 232 -8.43 8.40 7.88
C ALA A 232 -9.01 7.97 6.52
N PRO A 233 -8.37 8.31 5.38
CA PRO A 233 -8.78 7.83 4.07
C PRO A 233 -8.48 6.32 3.94
N CYS A 234 -9.54 5.52 3.71
CA CYS A 234 -9.47 4.06 3.55
C CYS A 234 -10.11 3.56 2.24
N ALA A 235 -10.48 4.46 1.33
CA ALA A 235 -11.10 4.13 0.05
C ALA A 235 -10.16 4.39 -1.12
N LEU A 236 -10.41 5.45 -1.88
CA LEU A 236 -9.68 5.78 -3.11
C LEU A 236 -8.43 6.61 -2.81
N GLY A 237 -7.48 6.59 -3.77
CA GLY A 237 -6.34 7.49 -3.79
C GLY A 237 -6.70 8.88 -4.31
N ALA A 238 -5.69 9.77 -4.32
CA ALA A 238 -5.79 11.16 -4.80
C ALA A 238 -6.84 12.03 -4.06
N VAL A 239 -7.20 11.64 -2.83
CA VAL A 239 -8.16 12.38 -1.99
C VAL A 239 -7.55 13.64 -1.39
N VAL A 240 -6.24 13.77 -1.37
CA VAL A 240 -5.54 15.01 -1.04
C VAL A 240 -5.13 15.69 -2.35
N ASN A 241 -5.92 16.67 -2.76
CA ASN A 241 -5.78 17.42 -3.99
C ASN A 241 -6.12 18.91 -3.76
N ASP A 242 -6.02 19.75 -4.79
CA ASP A 242 -6.24 21.21 -4.68
C ASP A 242 -7.62 21.58 -4.10
N GLU A 243 -8.65 20.78 -4.42
CA GLU A 243 -10.03 21.06 -4.01
C GLU A 243 -10.28 20.65 -2.55
N THR A 244 -9.79 19.47 -2.16
CA THR A 244 -10.05 18.90 -0.83
C THR A 244 -9.15 19.50 0.23
N VAL A 245 -7.87 19.79 -0.07
CA VAL A 245 -6.94 20.47 0.86
C VAL A 245 -7.51 21.79 1.34
N ALA A 246 -8.25 22.53 0.49
CA ALA A 246 -8.86 23.79 0.88
C ALA A 246 -9.91 23.63 2.00
N GLN A 247 -10.56 22.48 2.08
CA GLN A 247 -11.63 22.17 3.04
C GLN A 247 -11.13 21.60 4.38
N PHE A 248 -9.89 21.09 4.43
CA PHE A 248 -9.37 20.38 5.60
C PHE A 248 -9.18 21.27 6.82
N SER A 249 -9.74 20.83 7.93
CA SER A 249 -9.50 21.34 9.30
C SER A 249 -8.84 20.31 10.20
N PHE A 250 -8.42 19.16 9.66
CA PHE A 250 -7.78 18.09 10.39
C PHE A 250 -6.38 18.44 10.86
N ASP A 251 -5.98 17.94 12.03
CA ASP A 251 -4.60 17.99 12.50
C ASP A 251 -3.72 16.91 11.87
N ILE A 252 -4.31 15.76 11.56
CA ILE A 252 -3.61 14.56 11.10
C ILE A 252 -4.36 13.94 9.91
N ILE A 253 -3.60 13.47 8.90
CA ILE A 253 -4.09 12.58 7.85
C ILE A 253 -3.33 11.26 7.95
N ALA A 254 -4.06 10.18 8.30
CA ALA A 254 -3.49 8.86 8.54
C ALA A 254 -4.54 7.77 8.25
N GLY A 255 -4.41 7.03 7.14
CA GLY A 255 -5.39 6.04 6.69
C GLY A 255 -4.80 4.94 5.82
N ALA A 256 -5.65 4.01 5.39
CA ALA A 256 -5.26 2.81 4.67
C ALA A 256 -5.13 2.99 3.15
N ALA A 257 -5.69 4.06 2.57
CA ALA A 257 -5.69 4.26 1.12
C ALA A 257 -4.28 4.37 0.54
N ASN A 258 -4.10 3.88 -0.68
CA ASN A 258 -2.86 4.06 -1.43
C ASN A 258 -2.91 5.36 -2.25
N ASN A 259 -1.74 5.95 -2.50
CA ASN A 259 -1.60 7.17 -3.32
C ASN A 259 -2.54 8.29 -2.86
N VAL A 260 -2.58 8.54 -1.56
CA VAL A 260 -3.46 9.53 -0.92
C VAL A 260 -3.22 10.93 -1.48
N LEU A 261 -1.96 11.31 -1.70
CA LEU A 261 -1.60 12.58 -2.34
C LEU A 261 -1.74 12.46 -3.87
N ALA A 262 -2.57 13.29 -4.49
CA ALA A 262 -2.71 13.33 -5.95
C ALA A 262 -1.35 13.64 -6.63
N HIS A 263 -0.58 14.56 -6.07
CA HIS A 263 0.79 14.88 -6.47
C HIS A 263 1.64 15.13 -5.23
N SER A 264 2.51 14.19 -4.86
CA SER A 264 3.31 14.28 -3.62
C SER A 264 4.18 15.53 -3.54
N ALA A 265 4.78 15.95 -4.67
CA ALA A 265 5.61 17.15 -4.74
C ALA A 265 4.83 18.47 -4.53
N VAL A 266 3.51 18.45 -4.70
CA VAL A 266 2.63 19.63 -4.55
C VAL A 266 1.88 19.54 -3.22
N HIS A 267 1.17 18.44 -2.99
CA HIS A 267 0.25 18.33 -1.85
C HIS A 267 0.95 18.00 -0.54
N GLY A 268 2.13 17.36 -0.58
CA GLY A 268 2.95 17.17 0.63
C GLY A 268 3.34 18.50 1.28
N PRO A 269 3.99 19.44 0.55
CA PRO A 269 4.25 20.80 1.04
C PRO A 269 2.98 21.56 1.47
N ALA A 270 1.88 21.45 0.72
CA ALA A 270 0.62 22.12 1.04
C ALA A 270 0.05 21.67 2.41
N LEU A 271 0.14 20.37 2.74
CA LEU A 271 -0.23 19.88 4.07
C LEU A 271 0.70 20.44 5.16
N THR A 272 2.00 20.49 4.90
CA THR A 272 2.98 21.04 5.83
C THR A 272 2.72 22.53 6.13
N GLU A 273 2.41 23.34 5.09
CA GLU A 273 2.06 24.75 5.25
C GLU A 273 0.78 24.95 6.06
N LYS A 274 -0.19 24.04 5.93
CA LYS A 274 -1.39 24.04 6.77
C LYS A 274 -1.15 23.51 8.19
N GLY A 275 0.05 22.99 8.50
CA GLY A 275 0.35 22.38 9.79
C GLY A 275 -0.32 21.02 9.99
N ILE A 276 -0.71 20.33 8.93
CA ILE A 276 -1.34 19.00 8.97
C ILE A 276 -0.23 17.94 8.95
N LEU A 277 -0.22 17.07 9.95
CA LEU A 277 0.71 15.94 10.00
C LEU A 277 0.22 14.82 9.08
N TYR A 278 1.02 14.45 8.08
CA TYR A 278 0.70 13.37 7.15
C TYR A 278 1.49 12.11 7.49
N ALA A 279 0.79 10.99 7.72
CA ALA A 279 1.39 9.67 7.77
C ALA A 279 1.53 9.13 6.34
N PRO A 280 2.75 8.92 5.81
CA PRO A 280 2.93 8.44 4.44
C PRO A 280 2.20 7.13 4.20
N ASP A 281 1.37 7.08 3.17
CA ASP A 281 0.44 6.00 2.89
C ASP A 281 1.10 4.63 2.74
N TYR A 282 2.19 4.55 1.98
CA TYR A 282 2.92 3.30 1.76
C TYR A 282 3.60 2.74 3.03
N VAL A 283 3.74 3.58 4.08
CA VAL A 283 4.23 3.18 5.40
C VAL A 283 3.08 2.67 6.26
N ILE A 284 2.06 3.51 6.46
CA ILE A 284 0.98 3.22 7.41
C ILE A 284 0.12 2.03 6.98
N ASN A 285 -0.08 1.82 5.67
CA ASN A 285 -0.87 0.72 5.12
C ASN A 285 -0.06 -0.55 4.79
N ALA A 286 1.17 -0.66 5.28
CA ALA A 286 2.05 -1.78 4.94
C ALA A 286 1.67 -3.11 5.61
N GLY A 287 0.65 -3.14 6.47
CA GLY A 287 0.19 -4.37 7.14
C GLY A 287 -0.18 -5.50 6.17
N GLY A 288 -0.75 -5.17 4.99
CA GLY A 288 -1.01 -6.16 3.96
C GLY A 288 0.27 -6.83 3.43
N LEU A 289 1.33 -6.06 3.20
CA LEU A 289 2.64 -6.62 2.81
C LEU A 289 3.26 -7.48 3.93
N VAL A 290 3.08 -7.08 5.19
CA VAL A 290 3.49 -7.88 6.36
C VAL A 290 2.75 -9.21 6.40
N ASN A 291 1.44 -9.22 6.11
CA ASN A 291 0.64 -10.44 6.05
C ASN A 291 1.14 -11.40 4.96
N VAL A 292 1.40 -10.89 3.76
CA VAL A 292 1.95 -11.66 2.63
C VAL A 292 3.36 -12.19 2.96
N TYR A 293 4.20 -11.39 3.60
CA TYR A 293 5.51 -11.84 4.09
C TYR A 293 5.37 -12.96 5.11
N GLY A 294 4.38 -12.86 5.98
CA GLY A 294 4.03 -13.91 6.93
C GLY A 294 3.62 -15.23 6.25
N GLU A 295 2.89 -15.17 5.13
CA GLU A 295 2.55 -16.34 4.33
C GLU A 295 3.79 -17.05 3.79
N ILE A 296 4.73 -16.29 3.19
CA ILE A 296 5.97 -16.84 2.65
C ILE A 296 6.82 -17.52 3.76
N HIS A 297 6.76 -17.02 4.98
CA HIS A 297 7.57 -17.48 6.11
C HIS A 297 6.80 -18.30 7.14
N GLU A 298 5.60 -18.75 6.81
CA GLU A 298 4.73 -19.57 7.66
C GLU A 298 4.50 -18.96 9.06
N TRP A 299 4.32 -17.64 9.12
CA TRP A 299 3.98 -16.93 10.36
C TRP A 299 2.53 -17.15 10.74
N ASP A 300 2.26 -17.23 12.02
CA ASP A 300 0.89 -17.13 12.53
C ASP A 300 0.37 -15.67 12.48
N ALA A 301 -0.94 -15.53 12.65
CA ALA A 301 -1.61 -14.23 12.60
C ALA A 301 -1.11 -13.28 13.71
N GLU A 302 -0.75 -13.82 14.89
CA GLU A 302 -0.26 -13.03 16.02
C GLU A 302 1.10 -12.40 15.68
N ARG A 303 2.00 -13.18 15.09
CA ARG A 303 3.31 -12.70 14.64
C ARG A 303 3.19 -11.63 13.55
N SER A 304 2.30 -11.84 12.58
CA SER A 304 2.02 -10.87 11.52
C SER A 304 1.44 -9.57 12.11
N LYS A 305 0.49 -9.68 13.04
CA LYS A 305 -0.08 -8.51 13.74
C LYS A 305 0.97 -7.78 14.57
N LYS A 306 1.82 -8.50 15.32
CA LYS A 306 2.94 -7.90 16.07
C LYS A 306 3.90 -7.14 15.16
N LYS A 307 4.24 -7.72 14.01
CA LYS A 307 5.14 -7.08 13.03
C LYS A 307 4.48 -5.82 12.42
N ALA A 308 3.19 -5.87 12.08
CA ALA A 308 2.46 -4.69 11.62
C ALA A 308 2.42 -3.57 12.69
N GLY A 309 2.41 -3.93 13.97
CA GLY A 309 2.49 -2.98 15.09
C GLY A 309 3.79 -2.15 15.11
N GLU A 310 4.88 -2.62 14.49
CA GLU A 310 6.12 -1.87 14.39
C GLU A 310 6.00 -0.60 13.52
N ILE A 311 4.90 -0.45 12.73
CA ILE A 311 4.56 0.77 12.00
C ILE A 311 4.53 1.98 12.94
N TYR A 312 4.11 1.80 14.19
CA TYR A 312 4.17 2.84 15.22
C TYR A 312 5.57 3.45 15.36
N GLN A 313 6.57 2.62 15.61
CA GLN A 313 7.95 3.09 15.78
C GLN A 313 8.57 3.62 14.47
N THR A 314 8.20 3.02 13.35
CA THR A 314 8.64 3.47 12.02
C THR A 314 8.15 4.89 11.74
N LEU A 315 6.89 5.19 12.02
CA LEU A 315 6.33 6.54 11.82
C LEU A 315 6.95 7.57 12.79
N LEU A 316 7.17 7.23 14.06
CA LEU A 316 7.86 8.14 14.99
C LEU A 316 9.26 8.49 14.46
N ARG A 317 10.02 7.51 13.96
CA ARG A 317 11.34 7.77 13.36
C ARG A 317 11.24 8.68 12.13
N ILE A 318 10.23 8.51 11.29
CA ILE A 318 9.99 9.36 10.10
C ILE A 318 9.69 10.79 10.54
N TYR A 319 8.86 10.97 11.55
CA TYR A 319 8.51 12.30 12.07
C TYR A 319 9.72 13.01 12.67
N GLU A 320 10.51 12.31 13.49
CA GLU A 320 11.75 12.84 14.06
C GLU A 320 12.77 13.26 12.97
N LEU A 321 12.92 12.42 11.93
CA LEU A 321 13.79 12.74 10.80
C LEU A 321 13.28 13.96 10.03
N GLY A 322 11.97 14.02 9.76
CA GLY A 322 11.34 15.14 9.06
C GLY A 322 11.55 16.47 9.79
N GLU A 323 11.38 16.47 11.11
CA GLU A 323 11.64 17.66 11.95
C GLU A 323 13.12 18.04 11.98
N THR A 324 14.01 17.06 12.15
CA THR A 324 15.45 17.29 12.24
C THR A 324 16.03 17.87 10.94
N GLU A 325 15.55 17.39 9.80
CA GLU A 325 16.06 17.79 8.48
C GLU A 325 15.23 18.90 7.83
N GLY A 326 14.10 19.29 8.45
CA GLY A 326 13.21 20.32 7.91
C GLY A 326 12.54 19.91 6.61
N VAL A 327 12.22 18.62 6.44
CA VAL A 327 11.56 18.07 5.24
C VAL A 327 10.19 17.48 5.57
N GLY A 328 9.32 17.41 4.57
CA GLY A 328 8.02 16.76 4.74
C GLY A 328 8.13 15.26 5.04
N THR A 329 7.14 14.72 5.75
CA THR A 329 7.13 13.32 6.19
C THR A 329 7.27 12.30 5.06
N TYR A 330 6.72 12.61 3.88
CA TYR A 330 6.89 11.77 2.69
C TYR A 330 8.36 11.64 2.27
N ALA A 331 9.07 12.77 2.19
CA ALA A 331 10.49 12.78 1.83
C ALA A 331 11.37 12.12 2.92
N ALA A 332 11.01 12.31 4.19
CA ALA A 332 11.68 11.63 5.31
C ALA A 332 11.49 10.10 5.24
N ALA A 333 10.30 9.63 4.87
CA ALA A 333 10.02 8.21 4.70
C ALA A 333 10.87 7.59 3.57
N ASP A 334 10.98 8.28 2.43
CA ASP A 334 11.83 7.82 1.33
C ASP A 334 13.30 7.68 1.79
N ARG A 335 13.84 8.65 2.53
CA ARG A 335 15.21 8.58 3.08
C ARG A 335 15.41 7.39 4.04
N VAL A 336 14.46 7.14 4.94
CA VAL A 336 14.54 5.97 5.85
C VAL A 336 14.58 4.65 5.06
N ALA A 337 13.80 4.54 3.97
CA ALA A 337 13.82 3.37 3.10
C ALA A 337 15.15 3.24 2.34
N GLU A 338 15.63 4.33 1.74
CA GLU A 338 16.90 4.41 0.99
C GLU A 338 18.10 4.08 1.87
N ASP A 339 18.15 4.60 3.10
CA ASP A 339 19.20 4.30 4.07
C ASP A 339 19.29 2.79 4.36
N ARG A 340 18.15 2.12 4.54
CA ARG A 340 18.13 0.68 4.79
C ARG A 340 18.64 -0.10 3.57
N ILE A 341 18.22 0.26 2.37
CA ILE A 341 18.67 -0.38 1.13
C ILE A 341 20.19 -0.18 0.98
N ALA A 342 20.67 1.04 1.18
CA ALA A 342 22.10 1.37 1.07
C ALA A 342 22.96 0.59 2.09
N GLN A 343 22.50 0.46 3.34
CA GLN A 343 23.19 -0.35 4.37
C GLN A 343 23.27 -1.82 3.98
N ALA A 344 22.18 -2.41 3.47
CA ALA A 344 22.18 -3.80 3.02
C ALA A 344 23.09 -4.01 1.79
N HIS A 345 23.08 -3.09 0.84
CA HIS A 345 23.97 -3.12 -0.33
C HIS A 345 25.46 -3.03 0.08
N HIS A 346 25.77 -2.24 1.10
CA HIS A 346 27.13 -2.16 1.64
C HIS A 346 27.59 -3.49 2.26
N LEU A 347 26.72 -4.17 3.00
CA LEU A 347 27.01 -5.50 3.57
C LEU A 347 27.31 -6.53 2.48
N GLN A 348 26.58 -6.54 1.37
CA GLN A 348 26.82 -7.48 0.27
C GLN A 348 28.18 -7.28 -0.42
N ARG A 349 28.72 -6.05 -0.43
CA ARG A 349 30.01 -5.74 -1.04
C ARG A 349 31.20 -6.09 -0.16
N THR A 350 30.99 -6.33 1.12
CA THR A 350 32.05 -6.61 2.10
C THR A 350 32.30 -8.10 2.32
N TRP A 351 31.59 -8.98 1.66
CA TRP A 351 31.76 -10.45 1.62
C TRP A 351 32.04 -10.87 0.17
#